data_0464a4da79c5a264c7b3fb5f1d4cbd4b
#
_entry.id   0464a4da79c5a264c7b3fb5f1d4cbd4b
#
_cell.length_a   1.000
_cell.length_b   1.000
_cell.length_c   1.000
_cell.angle_alpha   90.00
_cell.angle_beta   90.00
_cell.angle_gamma   90.00
#
_symmetry.space_group_name_H-M   'P 1'
#
loop_
_entity.id
_entity.type
_entity.pdbx_description
1 polymer ?
#
loop_
_entity_poly.entity_id
_entity_poly.type
_entity_poly.pdbx_seq_one_letter_code
_entity_poly.pdbx_strand_id
1 'polypeptide(L)'
;MKVELGKFLEVMGIPYKDIHLFKEAFTHPSYTNENKGKNYERLEFLGDSVLQYYVSKFIYEKYPEKPEGELTLLRSKLVREESLARLGAQIFLGAGEEHNGGRDRNSVLADIFEAFIGAISEDCGIEYVLKILDMTIYKHVEDVNYDDITDFKTKLQELIQADQRKTVTYSLLSTTGPANAPEFEVAVMMDDMTLGTGKGSSKKRAEQKAAKDALKKLAR
;
A
#
# COMPACT_ATOMS: atom_id res chain seq x y z
N MET A 1 -31.39 -0.31 -3.86
CA MET A 1 -31.60 0.50 -5.07
C MET A 1 -30.32 0.37 -5.89
N LYS A 2 -30.36 -0.33 -7.02
CA LYS A 2 -29.18 -0.43 -7.90
C LYS A 2 -28.88 0.96 -8.46
N VAL A 3 -27.70 1.48 -8.21
CA VAL A 3 -27.22 2.69 -8.88
C VAL A 3 -26.75 2.25 -10.26
N GLU A 4 -27.24 2.84 -11.32
CA GLU A 4 -26.74 2.57 -12.67
C GLU A 4 -25.30 3.05 -12.79
N LEU A 5 -24.42 2.26 -13.41
CA LEU A 5 -22.98 2.56 -13.56
C LEU A 5 -22.72 3.98 -14.08
N GLY A 6 -23.47 4.43 -15.10
CA GLY A 6 -23.34 5.79 -15.62
C GLY A 6 -23.62 6.87 -14.56
N LYS A 7 -24.63 6.67 -13.74
CA LYS A 7 -24.96 7.58 -12.64
C LYS A 7 -23.91 7.61 -11.55
N PHE A 8 -23.28 6.45 -11.28
CA PHE A 8 -22.13 6.37 -10.38
C PHE A 8 -20.94 7.18 -10.91
N LEU A 9 -20.60 7.02 -12.20
CA LEU A 9 -19.51 7.76 -12.84
C LEU A 9 -19.77 9.28 -12.83
N GLU A 10 -21.01 9.71 -13.08
CA GLU A 10 -21.41 11.10 -13.00
C GLU A 10 -21.23 11.67 -11.58
N VAL A 11 -21.65 10.95 -10.55
CA VAL A 11 -21.47 11.35 -9.14
C VAL A 11 -19.99 11.46 -8.78
N MET A 12 -19.15 10.56 -9.30
CA MET A 12 -17.70 10.63 -9.16
C MET A 12 -17.05 11.75 -9.99
N GLY A 13 -17.82 12.40 -10.86
CA GLY A 13 -17.37 13.44 -11.77
C GLY A 13 -16.41 12.92 -12.84
N ILE A 14 -16.68 11.72 -13.36
CA ILE A 14 -15.93 11.05 -14.42
C ILE A 14 -16.74 11.20 -15.73
N PRO A 15 -16.27 12.02 -16.69
CA PRO A 15 -16.99 12.25 -17.96
C PRO A 15 -16.65 11.13 -18.96
N TYR A 16 -17.25 9.97 -18.75
CA TYR A 16 -17.03 8.83 -19.64
C TYR A 16 -17.55 9.08 -21.05
N LYS A 17 -16.83 8.55 -22.05
CA LYS A 17 -17.21 8.55 -23.47
C LYS A 17 -17.75 7.19 -23.87
N ASP A 18 -17.13 6.11 -23.37
CA ASP A 18 -17.54 4.73 -23.62
C ASP A 18 -17.87 3.99 -22.32
N ILE A 19 -19.15 3.87 -22.00
CA ILE A 19 -19.65 3.13 -20.83
C ILE A 19 -19.28 1.63 -20.89
N HIS A 20 -19.05 1.07 -22.09
CA HIS A 20 -18.71 -0.36 -22.23
C HIS A 20 -17.33 -0.65 -21.68
N LEU A 21 -16.38 0.30 -21.76
CA LEU A 21 -15.06 0.16 -21.17
C LEU A 21 -15.14 0.03 -19.64
N PHE A 22 -16.01 0.81 -19.02
CA PHE A 22 -16.26 0.70 -17.58
C PHE A 22 -16.98 -0.58 -17.20
N LYS A 23 -17.91 -1.08 -18.02
CA LYS A 23 -18.51 -2.40 -17.81
C LYS A 23 -17.46 -3.52 -17.92
N GLU A 24 -16.53 -3.43 -18.87
CA GLU A 24 -15.40 -4.34 -19.00
C GLU A 24 -14.56 -4.38 -17.71
N ALA A 25 -14.23 -3.20 -17.12
CA ALA A 25 -13.50 -3.08 -15.87
C ALA A 25 -14.16 -3.78 -14.67
N PHE A 26 -15.48 -3.96 -14.71
CA PHE A 26 -16.24 -4.66 -13.66
C PHE A 26 -16.62 -6.10 -14.03
N THR A 27 -16.17 -6.63 -15.16
CA THR A 27 -16.52 -7.97 -15.63
C THR A 27 -15.44 -8.97 -15.29
N HIS A 28 -15.76 -9.94 -14.42
CA HIS A 28 -14.84 -10.98 -14.01
C HIS A 28 -14.61 -12.03 -15.15
N PRO A 29 -13.39 -12.61 -15.28
CA PRO A 29 -13.06 -13.60 -16.29
C PRO A 29 -14.00 -14.82 -16.32
N SER A 30 -14.51 -15.29 -15.16
CA SER A 30 -15.45 -16.42 -15.13
C SER A 30 -16.75 -16.13 -15.88
N TYR A 31 -17.20 -14.88 -15.89
CA TYR A 31 -18.40 -14.50 -16.66
C TYR A 31 -18.15 -14.61 -18.16
N THR A 32 -16.97 -14.20 -18.64
CA THR A 32 -16.63 -14.26 -20.07
C THR A 32 -16.25 -15.66 -20.56
N ASN A 33 -15.88 -16.56 -19.66
CA ASN A 33 -15.73 -17.98 -19.98
C ASN A 33 -17.06 -18.65 -20.36
N GLU A 34 -18.16 -18.18 -19.77
CA GLU A 34 -19.52 -18.69 -20.06
C GLU A 34 -20.24 -17.83 -21.11
N ASN A 35 -19.92 -16.56 -21.19
CA ASN A 35 -20.53 -15.58 -22.07
C ASN A 35 -19.46 -14.89 -22.91
N LYS A 36 -19.69 -14.78 -24.22
CA LYS A 36 -18.77 -14.04 -25.08
C LYS A 36 -18.67 -12.57 -24.63
N GLY A 37 -17.45 -12.06 -24.49
CA GLY A 37 -17.23 -10.67 -24.10
C GLY A 37 -15.79 -10.41 -23.70
N LYS A 38 -15.53 -9.22 -23.16
CA LYS A 38 -14.26 -8.82 -22.59
C LYS A 38 -14.39 -8.76 -21.06
N ASN A 39 -13.30 -8.97 -20.37
CA ASN A 39 -13.18 -8.92 -18.92
C ASN A 39 -12.11 -7.90 -18.50
N TYR A 40 -11.95 -7.70 -17.19
CA TYR A 40 -11.10 -6.67 -16.63
C TYR A 40 -9.59 -6.87 -16.83
N GLU A 41 -9.09 -8.08 -17.13
CA GLU A 41 -7.65 -8.43 -17.07
C GLU A 41 -6.73 -7.49 -17.88
N ARG A 42 -7.18 -7.02 -19.04
CA ARG A 42 -6.38 -6.08 -19.84
C ARG A 42 -6.38 -4.67 -19.28
N LEU A 43 -7.47 -4.25 -18.70
CA LEU A 43 -7.58 -2.93 -18.05
C LEU A 43 -6.85 -2.93 -16.71
N GLU A 44 -6.86 -4.03 -15.98
CA GLU A 44 -6.06 -4.28 -14.78
C GLU A 44 -4.56 -4.11 -15.10
N PHE A 45 -4.06 -4.81 -16.11
CA PHE A 45 -2.65 -4.69 -16.54
C PHE A 45 -2.26 -3.25 -16.84
N LEU A 46 -3.10 -2.51 -17.55
CA LEU A 46 -2.86 -1.09 -17.84
C LEU A 46 -2.94 -0.24 -16.57
N GLY A 47 -3.98 -0.46 -15.78
CA GLY A 47 -4.25 0.31 -14.57
C GLY A 47 -3.20 0.12 -13.49
N ASP A 48 -2.67 -1.08 -13.29
CA ASP A 48 -1.53 -1.31 -12.40
C ASP A 48 -0.33 -0.45 -12.80
N SER A 49 0.04 -0.43 -14.09
CA SER A 49 1.16 0.37 -14.58
C SER A 49 0.93 1.87 -14.36
N VAL A 50 -0.27 2.36 -14.62
CA VAL A 50 -0.67 3.76 -14.40
C VAL A 50 -0.61 4.10 -12.92
N LEU A 51 -1.17 3.23 -12.07
CA LEU A 51 -1.19 3.37 -10.64
C LEU A 51 0.22 3.42 -10.04
N GLN A 52 1.08 2.46 -10.40
CA GLN A 52 2.47 2.39 -9.96
C GLN A 52 3.24 3.66 -10.32
N TYR A 53 3.07 4.16 -11.54
CA TYR A 53 3.77 5.38 -11.99
C TYR A 53 3.32 6.62 -11.21
N TYR A 54 2.00 6.89 -11.14
CA TYR A 54 1.50 8.12 -10.53
C TYR A 54 1.63 8.13 -9.01
N VAL A 55 1.49 6.99 -8.34
CA VAL A 55 1.80 6.89 -6.91
C VAL A 55 3.29 7.10 -6.66
N SER A 56 4.17 6.50 -7.49
CA SER A 56 5.62 6.74 -7.38
C SER A 56 5.98 8.21 -7.57
N LYS A 57 5.43 8.85 -8.61
CA LYS A 57 5.65 10.27 -8.90
C LYS A 57 5.21 11.14 -7.73
N PHE A 58 4.02 10.90 -7.19
CA PHE A 58 3.49 11.66 -6.06
C PHE A 58 4.37 11.56 -4.81
N ILE A 59 4.79 10.35 -4.41
CA ILE A 59 5.64 10.19 -3.22
C ILE A 59 7.05 10.73 -3.45
N TYR A 60 7.59 10.61 -4.67
CA TYR A 60 8.88 11.19 -5.05
C TYR A 60 8.87 12.73 -4.90
N GLU A 61 7.83 13.40 -5.37
CA GLU A 61 7.69 14.85 -5.27
C GLU A 61 7.40 15.30 -3.84
N LYS A 62 6.60 14.53 -3.09
CA LYS A 62 6.23 14.86 -1.70
C LYS A 62 7.37 14.67 -0.71
N TYR A 63 8.30 13.75 -0.97
CA TYR A 63 9.39 13.38 -0.05
C TYR A 63 10.76 13.41 -0.74
N PRO A 64 11.25 14.58 -1.13
CA PRO A 64 12.49 14.71 -1.91
C PRO A 64 13.76 14.26 -1.14
N GLU A 65 13.71 14.22 0.19
CA GLU A 65 14.81 13.80 1.06
C GLU A 65 14.85 12.29 1.33
N LYS A 66 13.82 11.52 0.91
CA LYS A 66 13.77 10.09 1.20
C LYS A 66 14.58 9.28 0.19
N PRO A 67 15.37 8.30 0.67
CA PRO A 67 16.09 7.39 -0.20
C PRO A 67 15.14 6.44 -0.94
N GLU A 68 15.59 5.89 -2.06
CA GLU A 68 14.84 4.99 -2.94
C GLU A 68 14.16 3.84 -2.17
N GLY A 69 14.86 3.17 -1.27
CA GLY A 69 14.31 2.05 -0.50
C GLY A 69 13.10 2.45 0.36
N GLU A 70 13.08 3.66 0.95
CA GLU A 70 11.92 4.16 1.70
C GLU A 70 10.75 4.48 0.79
N LEU A 71 11.02 5.09 -0.38
CA LEU A 71 9.98 5.39 -1.38
C LEU A 71 9.36 4.09 -1.93
N THR A 72 10.17 3.08 -2.21
CA THR A 72 9.70 1.77 -2.67
C THR A 72 8.83 1.08 -1.63
N LEU A 73 9.23 1.11 -0.34
CA LEU A 73 8.41 0.57 0.74
C LEU A 73 7.11 1.35 0.95
N LEU A 74 7.16 2.68 0.85
CA LEU A 74 5.96 3.51 0.97
C LEU A 74 4.97 3.20 -0.17
N ARG A 75 5.46 3.15 -1.41
CA ARG A 75 4.64 2.76 -2.56
C ARG A 75 4.00 1.39 -2.33
N SER A 76 4.79 0.37 -1.98
CA SER A 76 4.28 -0.98 -1.78
C SER A 76 3.18 -1.07 -0.71
N LYS A 77 3.17 -0.20 0.28
CA LYS A 77 2.10 -0.13 1.28
C LYS A 77 0.84 0.59 0.79
N LEU A 78 1.01 1.60 -0.04
CA LEU A 78 -0.11 2.35 -0.61
C LEU A 78 -0.89 1.51 -1.63
N VAL A 79 -0.17 0.76 -2.47
CA VAL A 79 -0.75 -0.04 -3.58
C VAL A 79 -0.77 -1.54 -3.33
N ARG A 80 -0.65 -1.99 -2.08
CA ARG A 80 -0.79 -3.42 -1.76
C ARG A 80 -2.23 -3.89 -1.95
N GLU A 81 -2.39 -5.17 -2.23
CA GLU A 81 -3.68 -5.84 -2.46
C GLU A 81 -4.75 -5.43 -1.44
N GLU A 82 -4.47 -5.49 -0.12
CA GLU A 82 -5.47 -5.17 0.90
C GLU A 82 -5.91 -3.68 0.89
N SER A 83 -5.02 -2.77 0.49
CA SER A 83 -5.36 -1.35 0.35
C SER A 83 -6.23 -1.11 -0.86
N LEU A 84 -5.86 -1.69 -2.00
CA LEU A 84 -6.62 -1.59 -3.25
C LEU A 84 -7.96 -2.32 -3.17
N ALA A 85 -8.02 -3.49 -2.53
CA ALA A 85 -9.26 -4.24 -2.32
C ALA A 85 -10.30 -3.43 -1.55
N ARG A 86 -9.90 -2.69 -0.52
CA ARG A 86 -10.80 -1.81 0.22
C ARG A 86 -11.37 -0.69 -0.66
N LEU A 87 -10.55 -0.12 -1.53
CA LEU A 87 -10.98 0.91 -2.49
C LEU A 87 -11.86 0.30 -3.58
N GLY A 88 -11.47 -0.85 -4.10
CA GLY A 88 -12.25 -1.62 -5.08
C GLY A 88 -13.63 -1.99 -4.57
N ALA A 89 -13.72 -2.44 -3.32
CA ALA A 89 -15.01 -2.74 -2.68
C ALA A 89 -15.94 -1.51 -2.64
N GLN A 90 -15.41 -0.32 -2.32
CA GLN A 90 -16.19 0.92 -2.28
C GLN A 90 -16.69 1.30 -3.68
N ILE A 91 -15.84 1.20 -4.69
CA ILE A 91 -16.18 1.50 -6.09
C ILE A 91 -17.19 0.49 -6.62
N PHE A 92 -16.97 -0.79 -6.37
CA PHE A 92 -17.85 -1.86 -6.81
C PHE A 92 -19.26 -1.74 -6.23
N LEU A 93 -19.36 -1.47 -4.92
CA LEU A 93 -20.67 -1.24 -4.27
C LEU A 93 -21.36 0.02 -4.82
N GLY A 94 -20.58 1.06 -5.13
CA GLY A 94 -21.08 2.30 -5.74
C GLY A 94 -21.60 2.09 -7.16
N ALA A 95 -20.94 1.26 -7.96
CA ALA A 95 -21.35 0.95 -9.32
C ALA A 95 -22.59 0.05 -9.42
N GLY A 96 -22.96 -0.64 -8.33
CA GLY A 96 -24.14 -1.49 -8.27
C GLY A 96 -24.12 -2.72 -9.17
N GLU A 97 -22.94 -3.10 -9.65
CA GLU A 97 -22.73 -4.26 -10.52
C GLU A 97 -22.85 -5.58 -9.74
N GLU A 98 -23.37 -6.62 -10.40
CA GLU A 98 -23.45 -7.97 -9.84
C GLU A 98 -22.41 -8.86 -10.51
N HIS A 99 -21.59 -9.54 -9.68
CA HIS A 99 -20.67 -10.57 -10.16
C HIS A 99 -21.11 -11.96 -9.74
N ASN A 100 -21.00 -12.89 -10.66
CA ASN A 100 -21.05 -14.30 -10.36
C ASN A 100 -19.61 -14.75 -10.04
N GLY A 101 -19.30 -14.94 -8.74
CA GLY A 101 -18.07 -15.55 -8.26
C GLY A 101 -16.94 -14.56 -7.90
N GLY A 102 -16.28 -14.80 -6.77
CA GLY A 102 -15.06 -14.11 -6.36
C GLY A 102 -15.21 -12.76 -5.63
N ARG A 103 -16.42 -12.29 -5.41
CA ARG A 103 -16.75 -10.97 -4.83
C ARG A 103 -16.10 -10.68 -3.48
N ASP A 104 -15.84 -11.73 -2.71
CA ASP A 104 -15.28 -11.62 -1.35
C ASP A 104 -13.77 -11.84 -1.31
N ARG A 105 -13.10 -11.95 -2.45
CA ARG A 105 -11.64 -12.11 -2.48
C ARG A 105 -10.97 -10.76 -2.66
N ASN A 106 -10.05 -10.43 -1.76
CA ASN A 106 -9.29 -9.19 -1.82
C ASN A 106 -8.60 -9.00 -3.17
N SER A 107 -8.04 -10.06 -3.76
CA SER A 107 -7.40 -9.99 -5.08
C SER A 107 -8.36 -9.46 -6.16
N VAL A 108 -9.56 -10.03 -6.26
CA VAL A 108 -10.55 -9.59 -7.28
C VAL A 108 -10.97 -8.13 -7.08
N LEU A 109 -11.12 -7.69 -5.84
CA LEU A 109 -11.47 -6.30 -5.54
C LEU A 109 -10.32 -5.34 -5.85
N ALA A 110 -9.07 -5.77 -5.64
CA ALA A 110 -7.89 -5.01 -6.03
C ALA A 110 -7.80 -4.90 -7.56
N ASP A 111 -7.95 -6.02 -8.27
CA ASP A 111 -7.96 -6.10 -9.73
C ASP A 111 -9.01 -5.17 -10.35
N ILE A 112 -10.21 -5.12 -9.74
CA ILE A 112 -11.30 -4.20 -10.15
C ILE A 112 -10.89 -2.74 -9.96
N PHE A 113 -10.21 -2.39 -8.87
CA PHE A 113 -9.73 -1.02 -8.67
C PHE A 113 -8.70 -0.65 -9.73
N GLU A 114 -7.75 -1.52 -10.01
CA GLU A 114 -6.74 -1.32 -11.06
C GLU A 114 -7.38 -1.19 -12.43
N ALA A 115 -8.30 -2.11 -12.78
CA ALA A 115 -9.04 -2.05 -14.03
C ALA A 115 -9.86 -0.76 -14.19
N PHE A 116 -10.44 -0.26 -13.10
CA PHE A 116 -11.16 1.01 -13.09
C PHE A 116 -10.23 2.20 -13.38
N ILE A 117 -9.03 2.22 -12.78
CA ILE A 117 -8.00 3.21 -13.11
C ILE A 117 -7.58 3.10 -14.58
N GLY A 118 -7.41 1.89 -15.10
CA GLY A 118 -7.12 1.63 -16.50
C GLY A 118 -8.19 2.19 -17.44
N ALA A 119 -9.46 1.94 -17.12
CA ALA A 119 -10.59 2.45 -17.89
C ALA A 119 -10.65 3.99 -17.89
N ILE A 120 -10.45 4.63 -16.73
CA ILE A 120 -10.39 6.10 -16.65
C ILE A 120 -9.24 6.65 -17.48
N SER A 121 -8.05 6.04 -17.37
CA SER A 121 -6.86 6.46 -18.13
C SER A 121 -7.10 6.44 -19.64
N GLU A 122 -7.75 5.40 -20.14
CA GLU A 122 -7.99 5.20 -21.57
C GLU A 122 -9.13 6.08 -22.10
N ASP A 123 -10.22 6.20 -21.37
CA ASP A 123 -11.43 6.89 -21.84
C ASP A 123 -11.46 8.39 -21.52
N CYS A 124 -11.03 8.77 -20.31
CA CYS A 124 -11.16 10.13 -19.79
C CYS A 124 -9.84 10.91 -19.77
N GLY A 125 -8.72 10.18 -19.64
CA GLY A 125 -7.39 10.76 -19.55
C GLY A 125 -6.85 10.89 -18.12
N ILE A 126 -5.57 11.24 -18.05
CA ILE A 126 -4.78 11.21 -16.80
C ILE A 126 -5.27 12.20 -15.75
N GLU A 127 -5.82 13.31 -16.13
CA GLU A 127 -6.35 14.30 -15.18
C GLU A 127 -7.45 13.70 -14.27
N TYR A 128 -8.27 12.80 -14.79
CA TYR A 128 -9.31 12.12 -14.02
C TYR A 128 -8.73 10.97 -13.18
N VAL A 129 -7.68 10.29 -13.65
CA VAL A 129 -6.92 9.36 -12.82
C VAL A 129 -6.37 10.09 -11.58
N LEU A 130 -5.67 11.21 -11.76
CA LEU A 130 -5.10 11.98 -10.67
C LEU A 130 -6.16 12.44 -9.67
N LYS A 131 -7.33 12.87 -10.14
CA LYS A 131 -8.47 13.22 -9.29
C LYS A 131 -8.92 12.04 -8.42
N ILE A 132 -9.01 10.84 -8.99
CA ILE A 132 -9.39 9.65 -8.21
C ILE A 132 -8.30 9.26 -7.22
N LEU A 133 -7.02 9.33 -7.61
CA LEU A 133 -5.91 9.05 -6.70
C LEU A 133 -5.86 10.02 -5.52
N ASP A 134 -6.15 11.30 -5.75
CA ASP A 134 -6.24 12.31 -4.69
C ASP A 134 -7.38 11.99 -3.70
N MET A 135 -8.54 11.59 -4.23
CA MET A 135 -9.70 11.22 -3.41
C MET A 135 -9.53 9.91 -2.65
N THR A 136 -8.59 9.05 -3.06
CA THR A 136 -8.44 7.68 -2.54
C THR A 136 -7.09 7.43 -1.88
N ILE A 137 -6.00 7.39 -2.63
CA ILE A 137 -4.69 6.95 -2.17
C ILE A 137 -3.89 8.10 -1.53
N TYR A 138 -3.83 9.27 -2.18
CA TYR A 138 -2.94 10.35 -1.77
C TYR A 138 -3.27 10.93 -0.40
N LYS A 139 -4.56 11.03 -0.05
CA LYS A 139 -4.99 11.48 1.27
C LYS A 139 -4.55 10.56 2.42
N HIS A 140 -4.28 9.28 2.13
CA HIS A 140 -3.89 8.29 3.12
C HIS A 140 -2.37 8.10 3.22
N VAL A 141 -1.58 8.85 2.45
CA VAL A 141 -0.13 8.71 2.50
C VAL A 141 0.44 9.07 3.87
N GLU A 142 -0.18 10.00 4.58
CA GLU A 142 0.24 10.42 5.93
C GLU A 142 -0.21 9.44 7.02
N ASP A 143 -1.23 8.64 6.76
CA ASP A 143 -1.70 7.60 7.67
C ASP A 143 -0.75 6.39 7.72
N VAL A 144 0.16 6.29 6.75
CA VAL A 144 1.15 5.22 6.72
C VAL A 144 2.16 5.43 7.82
N ASN A 145 2.16 4.55 8.82
CA ASN A 145 3.13 4.62 9.90
C ASN A 145 4.54 4.33 9.37
N TYR A 146 5.37 5.35 9.30
CA TYR A 146 6.74 5.28 8.81
C TYR A 146 7.63 4.34 9.64
N ASP A 147 7.33 4.15 10.91
CA ASP A 147 8.04 3.21 11.78
C ASP A 147 7.86 1.75 11.33
N ASP A 148 6.75 1.44 10.64
CA ASP A 148 6.51 0.13 10.05
C ASP A 148 7.15 -0.02 8.64
N ILE A 149 7.66 1.07 8.05
CA ILE A 149 8.25 1.10 6.71
C ILE A 149 9.78 1.11 6.78
N THR A 150 10.33 1.87 7.72
CA THR A 150 11.78 2.08 7.81
C THR A 150 12.45 0.86 8.43
N ASP A 151 13.42 0.28 7.72
CA ASP A 151 14.28 -0.76 8.28
C ASP A 151 15.42 -0.12 9.09
N PHE A 152 15.09 0.25 10.33
CA PHE A 152 16.05 0.84 11.24
C PHE A 152 17.19 -0.14 11.60
N LYS A 153 16.94 -1.45 11.57
CA LYS A 153 17.96 -2.48 11.84
C LYS A 153 19.04 -2.44 10.77
N THR A 154 18.65 -2.44 9.50
CA THR A 154 19.60 -2.35 8.37
C THR A 154 20.36 -1.03 8.41
N LYS A 155 19.66 0.11 8.60
CA LYS A 155 20.34 1.41 8.71
C LYS A 155 21.35 1.48 9.86
N LEU A 156 21.00 0.95 11.02
CA LEU A 156 21.92 0.90 12.15
C LEU A 156 23.13 0.02 11.86
N GLN A 157 22.90 -1.15 11.24
CA GLN A 157 23.96 -2.06 10.87
C GLN A 157 24.94 -1.43 9.87
N GLU A 158 24.42 -0.78 8.83
CA GLU A 158 25.23 -0.05 7.83
C GLU A 158 26.05 1.07 8.48
N LEU A 159 25.43 1.86 9.36
CA LEU A 159 26.14 2.94 10.08
C LEU A 159 27.31 2.39 10.93
N ILE A 160 27.06 1.33 11.70
CA ILE A 160 28.08 0.74 12.57
C ILE A 160 29.18 0.06 11.75
N GLN A 161 28.85 -0.61 10.65
CA GLN A 161 29.84 -1.25 9.77
C GLN A 161 30.72 -0.23 9.04
N ALA A 162 30.14 0.89 8.60
CA ALA A 162 30.89 1.96 7.93
C ALA A 162 31.94 2.60 8.84
N ASP A 163 31.61 2.79 10.11
CA ASP A 163 32.46 3.51 11.07
C ASP A 163 33.45 2.58 11.82
N GLN A 164 33.01 1.39 12.24
CA GLN A 164 33.76 0.56 13.19
C GLN A 164 34.02 -0.89 12.74
N ARG A 165 33.50 -1.33 11.59
CA ARG A 165 33.50 -2.72 11.09
C ARG A 165 32.96 -3.74 12.11
N LYS A 166 32.07 -3.30 13.01
CA LYS A 166 31.42 -4.10 14.04
C LYS A 166 30.00 -4.51 13.62
N THR A 167 29.47 -5.44 14.37
CA THR A 167 28.08 -5.88 14.19
C THR A 167 27.27 -5.58 15.44
N VAL A 168 25.97 -5.40 15.28
CA VAL A 168 25.04 -5.25 16.40
C VAL A 168 24.27 -6.52 16.65
N THR A 169 23.96 -6.79 17.90
CA THR A 169 23.14 -7.92 18.35
C THR A 169 21.88 -7.41 19.03
N TYR A 170 20.83 -8.21 19.01
CA TYR A 170 19.54 -7.87 19.63
C TYR A 170 19.24 -8.88 20.73
N SER A 171 19.03 -8.39 21.96
CA SER A 171 18.74 -9.20 23.14
C SER A 171 17.34 -8.88 23.66
N LEU A 172 16.52 -9.92 23.90
CA LEU A 172 15.23 -9.78 24.54
C LEU A 172 15.45 -9.50 26.03
N LEU A 173 14.99 -8.36 26.52
CA LEU A 173 15.11 -7.97 27.93
C LEU A 173 13.93 -8.49 28.74
N SER A 174 12.71 -8.35 28.22
CA SER A 174 11.50 -8.76 28.92
C SER A 174 10.36 -9.09 27.97
N THR A 175 9.42 -9.87 28.45
CA THR A 175 8.11 -10.08 27.82
C THR A 175 7.05 -9.86 28.87
N THR A 176 6.14 -8.92 28.64
CA THR A 176 5.08 -8.53 29.58
C THR A 176 3.72 -8.56 28.89
N GLY A 177 2.65 -8.40 29.65
CA GLY A 177 1.27 -8.39 29.11
C GLY A 177 0.63 -9.78 29.02
N PRO A 178 -0.67 -9.83 28.70
CA PRO A 178 -1.43 -11.08 28.60
C PRO A 178 -1.03 -11.88 27.34
N ALA A 179 -1.28 -13.18 27.33
CA ALA A 179 -0.88 -14.08 26.25
C ALA A 179 -1.42 -13.69 24.86
N ASN A 180 -2.57 -13.04 24.80
CA ASN A 180 -3.20 -12.55 23.56
C ASN A 180 -2.75 -11.14 23.13
N ALA A 181 -1.97 -10.43 23.95
CA ALA A 181 -1.42 -9.11 23.67
C ALA A 181 -0.06 -8.93 24.38
N PRO A 182 0.97 -9.72 24.03
CA PRO A 182 2.29 -9.62 24.65
C PRO A 182 3.00 -8.34 24.22
N GLU A 183 3.75 -7.73 25.13
CA GLU A 183 4.69 -6.67 24.84
C GLU A 183 6.13 -7.17 25.06
N PHE A 184 6.94 -7.01 24.05
CA PHE A 184 8.35 -7.40 24.04
C PHE A 184 9.22 -6.16 24.24
N GLU A 185 10.22 -6.26 25.12
CA GLU A 185 11.26 -5.25 25.28
C GLU A 185 12.59 -5.81 24.80
N VAL A 186 13.28 -5.11 23.91
CA VAL A 186 14.53 -5.55 23.28
C VAL A 186 15.57 -4.45 23.42
N ALA A 187 16.82 -4.84 23.70
CA ALA A 187 17.99 -3.98 23.57
C ALA A 187 18.76 -4.31 22.30
N VAL A 188 19.29 -3.29 21.63
CA VAL A 188 20.33 -3.44 20.62
C VAL A 188 21.67 -3.12 21.24
N MET A 189 22.64 -4.00 21.04
CA MET A 189 23.95 -3.96 21.68
C MET A 189 25.05 -4.01 20.63
N MET A 190 26.14 -3.33 20.91
CA MET A 190 27.43 -3.48 20.21
C MET A 190 28.46 -3.84 21.24
N ASP A 191 29.09 -5.01 21.11
CA ASP A 191 29.89 -5.64 22.17
C ASP A 191 29.02 -5.73 23.46
N ASP A 192 29.49 -5.20 24.57
CA ASP A 192 28.76 -5.17 25.86
C ASP A 192 28.02 -3.87 26.12
N MET A 193 27.98 -2.96 25.14
CA MET A 193 27.33 -1.66 25.27
C MET A 193 25.92 -1.65 24.67
N THR A 194 24.94 -1.26 25.46
CA THR A 194 23.57 -1.04 24.96
C THR A 194 23.52 0.29 24.21
N LEU A 195 23.23 0.23 22.90
CA LEU A 195 23.07 1.42 22.06
C LEU A 195 21.66 1.98 22.14
N GLY A 196 20.65 1.13 22.28
CA GLY A 196 19.26 1.56 22.34
C GLY A 196 18.32 0.46 22.82
N THR A 197 17.08 0.85 23.17
CA THR A 197 16.03 -0.08 23.61
C THR A 197 14.71 0.22 22.89
N GLY A 198 13.85 -0.79 22.79
CA GLY A 198 12.55 -0.63 22.15
C GLY A 198 11.52 -1.62 22.63
N LYS A 199 10.25 -1.17 22.70
CA LYS A 199 9.09 -1.99 23.07
C LYS A 199 8.16 -2.16 21.89
N GLY A 200 7.58 -3.36 21.73
CA GLY A 200 6.64 -3.63 20.64
C GLY A 200 5.78 -4.86 20.87
N SER A 201 4.68 -4.94 20.14
CA SER A 201 3.75 -6.08 20.16
C SER A 201 4.31 -7.36 19.50
N SER A 202 5.50 -7.31 18.95
CA SER A 202 6.27 -8.47 18.48
C SER A 202 7.75 -8.21 18.66
N LYS A 203 8.57 -9.28 18.73
CA LYS A 203 10.04 -9.15 18.81
C LYS A 203 10.58 -8.29 17.66
N LYS A 204 10.12 -8.51 16.43
CA LYS A 204 10.54 -7.74 15.25
C LYS A 204 10.24 -6.24 15.40
N ARG A 205 9.08 -5.87 15.91
CA ARG A 205 8.73 -4.46 16.17
C ARG A 205 9.56 -3.85 17.28
N ALA A 206 9.82 -4.60 18.34
CA ALA A 206 10.68 -4.15 19.44
C ALA A 206 12.11 -3.92 18.97
N GLU A 207 12.67 -4.82 18.15
CA GLU A 207 14.00 -4.69 17.54
C GLU A 207 14.12 -3.45 16.65
N GLN A 208 13.14 -3.18 15.78
CA GLN A 208 13.11 -1.98 14.94
C GLN A 208 13.10 -0.69 15.79
N LYS A 209 12.32 -0.67 16.88
CA LYS A 209 12.29 0.48 17.78
C LYS A 209 13.60 0.63 18.57
N ALA A 210 14.25 -0.46 18.96
CA ALA A 210 15.56 -0.42 19.60
C ALA A 210 16.61 0.16 18.66
N ALA A 211 16.60 -0.26 17.38
CA ALA A 211 17.49 0.30 16.36
C ALA A 211 17.22 1.78 16.11
N LYS A 212 15.94 2.19 16.04
CA LYS A 212 15.56 3.60 15.93
C LYS A 212 16.06 4.46 17.08
N ASP A 213 15.97 3.97 18.32
CA ASP A 213 16.47 4.64 19.52
C ASP A 213 18.01 4.79 19.48
N ALA A 214 18.71 3.72 19.08
CA ALA A 214 20.15 3.74 18.89
C ALA A 214 20.60 4.78 17.85
N LEU A 215 19.96 4.80 16.67
CA LEU A 215 20.25 5.78 15.62
C LEU A 215 20.06 7.22 16.10
N LYS A 216 19.01 7.50 16.87
CA LYS A 216 18.78 8.83 17.47
C LYS A 216 19.87 9.25 18.47
N LYS A 217 20.43 8.30 19.21
CA LYS A 217 21.50 8.55 20.18
C LYS A 217 22.84 8.75 19.50
N LEU A 218 23.10 8.01 18.41
CA LEU A 218 24.35 8.12 17.64
C LEU A 218 24.40 9.37 16.75
N ALA A 219 23.25 9.96 16.39
CA ALA A 219 23.17 11.18 15.60
C ALA A 219 23.34 12.48 16.41
N ARG A 220 23.60 12.37 17.73
CA ARG A 220 23.90 13.48 18.63
C ARG A 220 25.40 13.59 18.88
#